data_295297a3909d3d89005f584ca139362f
#
_entry.id   295297a3909d3d89005f584ca139362f
#
_cell.length_a   1.000
_cell.length_b   1.000
_cell.length_c   1.000
_cell.angle_alpha   90.00
_cell.angle_beta   90.00
_cell.angle_gamma   90.00
#
_symmetry.space_group_name_H-M   'P 1'
#
loop_
_entity.id
_entity.type
_entity.pdbx_description
1 polymer ?
#
loop_
_entity_poly.entity_id
_entity_poly.type
_entity_poly.pdbx_seq_one_letter_code
_entity_poly.pdbx_strand_id
1 'polypeptide(L)'
;MPSGPRARLAVAVGLVGVLGLAAGWLLHAGLTGSGPAAADPTVLADFLDVRTPDLTTAAVVVTTVGSTAAMAGLAAAACVLLWLRGHRRDVLFLAAATIGASALFRLLKALFDRARPPAATRLVTETNESLPSGHATMSLVVVGALVVVGWHAWGVRTRVAVLTGATLWVLAVGATRLYLGVHWFSDVLAGWLVGATWLTVCVLVRRTWPARATSRAGPAGGGPAGRAPARSVGGGPADLLRRDAVDLRADAPDADGEHPDRADDVDDRGTGR
;
A
#
# COMPACT_ATOMS: atom_id res chain seq x y z
N MET A 1 -22.89 -2.36 -1.84
CA MET A 1 -21.62 -1.69 -1.44
C MET A 1 -21.87 -0.21 -1.23
N PRO A 2 -21.31 0.47 -0.23
CA PRO A 2 -21.54 1.90 0.00
C PRO A 2 -21.07 2.69 -1.21
N SER A 3 -21.99 3.32 -1.92
CA SER A 3 -21.73 3.96 -3.23
C SER A 3 -21.30 5.43 -3.14
N GLY A 4 -21.44 6.08 -1.98
CA GLY A 4 -21.10 7.49 -1.80
C GLY A 4 -19.80 7.75 -1.06
N PRO A 5 -19.13 8.93 -1.25
CA PRO A 5 -17.89 9.27 -0.57
C PRO A 5 -18.04 9.32 0.96
N ARG A 6 -19.20 9.80 1.45
CA ARG A 6 -19.53 9.83 2.90
C ARG A 6 -19.64 8.42 3.49
N ALA A 7 -20.27 7.48 2.76
CA ALA A 7 -20.41 6.10 3.21
C ALA A 7 -19.05 5.37 3.25
N ARG A 8 -18.19 5.61 2.28
CA ARG A 8 -16.80 5.07 2.30
C ARG A 8 -15.98 5.62 3.45
N LEU A 9 -16.13 6.90 3.77
CA LEU A 9 -15.46 7.51 4.93
C LEU A 9 -15.98 6.91 6.24
N ALA A 10 -17.31 6.75 6.39
CA ALA A 10 -17.91 6.16 7.58
C ALA A 10 -17.43 4.71 7.81
N VAL A 11 -17.39 3.89 6.74
CA VAL A 11 -16.83 2.52 6.82
C VAL A 11 -15.38 2.53 7.25
N ALA A 12 -14.57 3.43 6.71
CA ALA A 12 -13.16 3.48 7.03
C ALA A 12 -12.91 4.00 8.46
N VAL A 13 -13.69 4.98 8.95
CA VAL A 13 -13.66 5.43 10.35
C VAL A 13 -14.13 4.30 11.28
N GLY A 14 -15.19 3.57 10.92
CA GLY A 14 -15.62 2.38 11.65
C GLY A 14 -14.54 1.32 11.75
N LEU A 15 -13.81 1.07 10.65
CA LEU A 15 -12.67 0.14 10.64
C LEU A 15 -11.55 0.58 11.61
N VAL A 16 -11.20 1.88 11.63
CA VAL A 16 -10.23 2.41 12.60
C VAL A 16 -10.73 2.20 14.03
N GLY A 17 -12.01 2.45 14.29
CA GLY A 17 -12.62 2.21 15.60
C GLY A 17 -12.52 0.74 16.03
N VAL A 18 -12.89 -0.19 15.16
CA VAL A 18 -12.82 -1.63 15.44
C VAL A 18 -11.38 -2.08 15.67
N LEU A 19 -10.44 -1.69 14.80
CA LEU A 19 -9.02 -2.03 14.96
C LEU A 19 -8.42 -1.41 16.23
N GLY A 20 -8.77 -0.16 16.54
CA GLY A 20 -8.33 0.52 17.74
C GLY A 20 -8.86 -0.13 19.03
N LEU A 21 -10.13 -0.50 19.05
CA LEU A 21 -10.74 -1.24 20.18
C LEU A 21 -10.10 -2.63 20.34
N ALA A 22 -9.89 -3.36 19.24
CA ALA A 22 -9.21 -4.65 19.26
C ALA A 22 -7.75 -4.53 19.76
N ALA A 23 -7.03 -3.50 19.30
CA ALA A 23 -5.69 -3.21 19.80
C ALA A 23 -5.69 -2.88 21.29
N GLY A 24 -6.58 -2.00 21.75
CA GLY A 24 -6.72 -1.64 23.16
C GLY A 24 -7.08 -2.84 24.04
N TRP A 25 -8.01 -3.67 23.59
CA TRP A 25 -8.38 -4.91 24.28
C TRP A 25 -7.19 -5.87 24.39
N LEU A 26 -6.42 -6.04 23.31
CA LEU A 26 -5.28 -6.96 23.30
C LEU A 26 -4.10 -6.42 24.13
N LEU A 27 -3.89 -5.10 24.14
CA LEU A 27 -2.93 -4.46 25.05
C LEU A 27 -3.31 -4.70 26.51
N HIS A 28 -4.59 -4.51 26.86
CA HIS A 28 -5.12 -4.82 28.21
C HIS A 28 -4.97 -6.31 28.55
N ALA A 29 -5.33 -7.20 27.63
CA ALA A 29 -5.17 -8.64 27.81
C ALA A 29 -3.72 -9.05 28.07
N GLY A 30 -2.76 -8.43 27.33
CA GLY A 30 -1.33 -8.63 27.54
C GLY A 30 -0.84 -8.22 28.93
N LEU A 31 -1.44 -7.18 29.52
CA LEU A 31 -1.09 -6.74 30.88
C LEU A 31 -1.71 -7.62 31.98
N THR A 32 -2.92 -8.13 31.75
CA THR A 32 -3.68 -8.92 32.76
C THR A 32 -3.48 -10.40 32.63
N GLY A 33 -2.79 -10.89 31.59
CA GLY A 33 -2.63 -12.32 31.30
C GLY A 33 -3.95 -13.00 30.91
N SER A 34 -4.96 -12.24 30.46
CA SER A 34 -6.31 -12.72 30.13
C SER A 34 -6.52 -12.89 28.63
N GLY A 35 -7.64 -13.52 28.25
CA GLY A 35 -8.00 -13.70 26.83
C GLY A 35 -6.87 -14.33 26.01
N PRO A 36 -6.48 -13.75 24.85
CA PRO A 36 -5.39 -14.32 24.03
C PRO A 36 -4.04 -14.41 24.73
N ALA A 37 -3.78 -13.55 25.73
CA ALA A 37 -2.52 -13.59 26.48
C ALA A 37 -2.43 -14.79 27.45
N ALA A 38 -3.54 -15.44 27.74
CA ALA A 38 -3.53 -16.70 28.48
C ALA A 38 -2.80 -17.83 27.72
N ALA A 39 -2.74 -17.75 26.40
CA ALA A 39 -2.00 -18.69 25.55
C ALA A 39 -0.49 -18.42 25.47
N ASP A 40 0.00 -17.27 25.96
CA ASP A 40 1.40 -16.87 25.84
C ASP A 40 2.40 -17.92 26.32
N PRO A 41 2.25 -18.55 27.51
CA PRO A 41 3.18 -19.57 27.98
C PRO A 41 3.18 -20.82 27.10
N THR A 42 2.00 -21.28 26.67
CA THR A 42 1.87 -22.48 25.81
C THR A 42 2.50 -22.22 24.44
N VAL A 43 2.18 -21.11 23.80
CA VAL A 43 2.77 -20.76 22.50
C VAL A 43 4.29 -20.61 22.61
N LEU A 44 4.80 -20.02 23.70
CA LEU A 44 6.25 -19.97 23.93
C LEU A 44 6.85 -21.36 23.99
N ALA A 45 6.26 -22.29 24.80
CA ALA A 45 6.74 -23.67 24.93
C ALA A 45 6.77 -24.37 23.56
N ASP A 46 5.68 -24.29 22.78
CA ASP A 46 5.59 -24.89 21.46
C ASP A 46 6.72 -24.39 20.52
N PHE A 47 7.06 -23.10 20.58
CA PHE A 47 8.17 -22.55 19.80
C PHE A 47 9.55 -22.98 20.31
N LEU A 48 9.71 -23.21 21.59
CA LEU A 48 10.96 -23.73 22.17
C LEU A 48 11.22 -25.17 21.71
N ASP A 49 10.18 -26.01 21.65
CA ASP A 49 10.28 -27.43 21.32
C ASP A 49 10.67 -27.67 19.84
N VAL A 50 10.33 -26.75 18.94
CA VAL A 50 10.66 -26.89 17.49
C VAL A 50 12.01 -26.26 17.10
N ARG A 51 12.84 -25.86 18.07
CA ARG A 51 14.12 -25.20 17.79
C ARG A 51 15.14 -26.15 17.18
N THR A 52 15.75 -25.71 16.08
CA THR A 52 16.90 -26.34 15.44
C THR A 52 17.95 -25.29 15.06
N PRO A 53 19.22 -25.67 14.85
CA PRO A 53 20.25 -24.71 14.43
C PRO A 53 19.91 -23.98 13.12
N ASP A 54 19.38 -24.70 12.13
CA ASP A 54 19.03 -24.14 10.83
C ASP A 54 17.85 -23.15 10.91
N LEU A 55 16.79 -23.52 11.63
CA LEU A 55 15.66 -22.63 11.88
C LEU A 55 16.07 -21.41 12.71
N THR A 56 16.98 -21.57 13.64
CA THR A 56 17.52 -20.44 14.42
C THR A 56 18.28 -19.46 13.52
N THR A 57 19.14 -19.97 12.64
CA THR A 57 19.83 -19.15 11.68
C THR A 57 18.86 -18.40 10.74
N ALA A 58 17.87 -19.11 10.20
CA ALA A 58 16.82 -18.51 9.37
C ALA A 58 16.03 -17.43 10.15
N ALA A 59 15.65 -17.72 11.41
CA ALA A 59 14.92 -16.77 12.25
C ALA A 59 15.75 -15.50 12.54
N VAL A 60 17.05 -15.64 12.79
CA VAL A 60 17.96 -14.50 12.99
C VAL A 60 18.08 -13.66 11.71
N VAL A 61 18.22 -14.28 10.55
CA VAL A 61 18.27 -13.55 9.28
C VAL A 61 16.97 -12.79 9.03
N VAL A 62 15.82 -13.47 9.13
CA VAL A 62 14.51 -12.85 8.90
C VAL A 62 14.26 -11.71 9.88
N THR A 63 14.53 -11.90 11.18
CA THR A 63 14.31 -10.86 12.19
C THR A 63 15.25 -9.67 12.02
N THR A 64 16.48 -9.89 11.54
CA THR A 64 17.43 -8.82 11.29
C THR A 64 16.96 -7.93 10.13
N VAL A 65 16.55 -8.54 9.01
CA VAL A 65 15.98 -7.83 7.86
C VAL A 65 14.62 -7.19 8.22
N GLY A 66 13.83 -7.84 9.09
CA GLY A 66 12.55 -7.31 9.60
C GLY A 66 12.69 -6.38 10.81
N SER A 67 13.91 -6.03 11.22
CA SER A 67 14.14 -5.20 12.41
C SER A 67 13.58 -3.79 12.23
N THR A 68 13.27 -3.13 13.34
CA THR A 68 12.81 -1.73 13.34
C THR A 68 13.79 -0.81 12.59
N ALA A 69 15.10 -1.03 12.75
CA ALA A 69 16.13 -0.26 12.07
C ALA A 69 16.15 -0.55 10.56
N ALA A 70 16.10 -1.82 10.15
CA ALA A 70 16.08 -2.21 8.74
C ALA A 70 14.81 -1.70 8.04
N MET A 71 13.64 -1.80 8.68
CA MET A 71 12.39 -1.26 8.16
C MET A 71 12.43 0.26 8.04
N ALA A 72 12.99 0.97 9.01
CA ALA A 72 13.18 2.42 8.93
C ALA A 72 14.15 2.80 7.79
N GLY A 73 15.25 2.05 7.61
CA GLY A 73 16.19 2.22 6.49
C GLY A 73 15.52 1.99 5.13
N LEU A 74 14.70 0.94 5.01
CA LEU A 74 13.91 0.67 3.80
C LEU A 74 12.95 1.82 3.49
N ALA A 75 12.23 2.30 4.50
CA ALA A 75 11.32 3.43 4.34
C ALA A 75 12.07 4.71 3.94
N ALA A 76 13.24 4.99 4.54
CA ALA A 76 14.07 6.13 4.20
C ALA A 76 14.57 6.05 2.74
N ALA A 77 15.09 4.91 2.32
CA ALA A 77 15.51 4.67 0.94
C ALA A 77 14.36 4.86 -0.06
N ALA A 78 13.18 4.33 0.27
CA ALA A 78 11.97 4.52 -0.54
C ALA A 78 11.55 6.00 -0.58
N CYS A 79 11.61 6.73 0.54
CA CYS A 79 11.33 8.17 0.58
C CYS A 79 12.28 8.96 -0.32
N VAL A 80 13.60 8.66 -0.31
CA VAL A 80 14.58 9.30 -1.20
C VAL A 80 14.22 9.03 -2.65
N LEU A 81 13.94 7.77 -3.02
CA LEU A 81 13.57 7.40 -4.38
C LEU A 81 12.30 8.10 -4.86
N LEU A 82 11.26 8.14 -4.00
CA LEU A 82 10.01 8.84 -4.27
C LEU A 82 10.22 10.36 -4.41
N TRP A 83 11.10 10.94 -3.59
CA TRP A 83 11.48 12.35 -3.68
C TRP A 83 12.13 12.68 -5.00
N LEU A 84 13.13 11.88 -5.42
CA LEU A 84 13.84 12.05 -6.69
C LEU A 84 12.90 11.93 -7.90
N ARG A 85 11.81 11.14 -7.76
CA ARG A 85 10.75 11.01 -8.77
C ARG A 85 9.65 12.08 -8.67
N GLY A 86 9.75 13.02 -7.74
CA GLY A 86 8.76 14.09 -7.57
C GLY A 86 7.48 13.69 -6.82
N HIS A 87 7.40 12.48 -6.28
CA HIS A 87 6.23 11.94 -5.57
C HIS A 87 6.13 12.43 -4.12
N ARG A 88 6.17 13.74 -3.88
CA ARG A 88 6.24 14.36 -2.54
C ARG A 88 5.11 13.92 -1.59
N ARG A 89 3.91 13.64 -2.11
CA ARG A 89 2.78 13.16 -1.28
C ARG A 89 3.03 11.76 -0.73
N ASP A 90 3.63 10.90 -1.54
CA ASP A 90 3.96 9.53 -1.13
C ASP A 90 5.11 9.53 -0.12
N VAL A 91 6.08 10.46 -0.26
CA VAL A 91 7.12 10.69 0.75
C VAL A 91 6.51 11.07 2.09
N LEU A 92 5.62 12.08 2.12
CA LEU A 92 4.96 12.53 3.35
C LEU A 92 4.13 11.41 3.99
N PHE A 93 3.40 10.64 3.18
CA PHE A 93 2.63 9.50 3.66
C PHE A 93 3.53 8.41 4.28
N LEU A 94 4.58 7.99 3.57
CA LEU A 94 5.48 6.93 4.04
C LEU A 94 6.28 7.38 5.27
N ALA A 95 6.76 8.62 5.29
CA ALA A 95 7.45 9.19 6.44
C ALA A 95 6.52 9.28 7.66
N ALA A 96 5.30 9.82 7.51
CA ALA A 96 4.33 9.91 8.59
C ALA A 96 3.93 8.53 9.12
N ALA A 97 3.71 7.55 8.24
CA ALA A 97 3.40 6.19 8.63
C ALA A 97 4.53 5.57 9.45
N THR A 98 5.77 5.68 8.98
CA THR A 98 6.95 5.07 9.62
C THR A 98 7.32 5.75 10.94
N ILE A 99 7.44 7.09 10.93
CA ILE A 99 7.82 7.86 12.12
C ILE A 99 6.74 7.76 13.18
N GLY A 100 5.47 7.91 12.79
CA GLY A 100 4.36 7.84 13.73
C GLY A 100 4.19 6.45 14.35
N ALA A 101 4.36 5.36 13.56
CA ALA A 101 4.36 4.00 14.11
C ALA A 101 5.52 3.80 15.09
N SER A 102 6.71 4.31 14.75
CA SER A 102 7.88 4.23 15.62
C SER A 102 7.69 4.97 16.96
N ALA A 103 7.11 6.16 16.91
CA ALA A 103 6.77 6.92 18.09
C ALA A 103 5.68 6.23 18.93
N LEU A 104 4.63 5.75 18.26
CA LEU A 104 3.48 5.12 18.92
C LEU A 104 3.89 3.84 19.67
N PHE A 105 4.58 2.89 19.04
CA PHE A 105 4.94 1.66 19.74
C PHE A 105 5.94 1.91 20.88
N ARG A 106 6.85 2.89 20.75
CA ARG A 106 7.79 3.25 21.82
C ARG A 106 7.06 3.88 23.00
N LEU A 107 6.09 4.77 22.73
CA LEU A 107 5.24 5.36 23.76
C LEU A 107 4.46 4.25 24.50
N LEU A 108 3.84 3.32 23.76
CA LEU A 108 3.09 2.23 24.39
C LEU A 108 3.99 1.32 25.22
N LYS A 109 5.23 1.03 24.77
CA LYS A 109 6.22 0.29 25.57
C LYS A 109 6.51 0.98 26.89
N ALA A 110 6.80 2.26 26.87
CA ALA A 110 7.09 3.04 28.07
C ALA A 110 5.88 3.16 29.01
N LEU A 111 4.64 3.11 28.47
CA LEU A 111 3.42 3.20 29.27
C LEU A 111 3.06 1.84 29.92
N PHE A 112 3.35 0.72 29.27
CA PHE A 112 2.87 -0.59 29.71
C PHE A 112 3.90 -1.40 30.48
N ASP A 113 5.18 -1.13 30.32
CA ASP A 113 6.31 -1.73 31.07
C ASP A 113 6.20 -3.25 31.26
N ARG A 114 5.75 -3.97 30.20
CA ARG A 114 5.52 -5.41 30.26
C ARG A 114 6.84 -6.17 30.21
N ALA A 115 7.04 -7.10 31.15
CA ALA A 115 8.19 -8.00 31.18
C ALA A 115 8.20 -8.92 29.94
N ARG A 116 9.38 -9.16 29.39
CA ARG A 116 9.62 -10.14 28.32
C ARG A 116 9.58 -11.57 28.84
N PRO A 117 9.47 -12.60 27.95
CA PRO A 117 9.73 -13.98 28.30
C PRO A 117 11.05 -14.15 29.09
N PRO A 118 11.19 -15.23 29.88
CA PRO A 118 12.38 -15.46 30.69
C PRO A 118 13.68 -15.38 29.93
N ALA A 119 14.72 -14.75 30.51
CA ALA A 119 16.00 -14.56 29.84
C ALA A 119 16.65 -15.86 29.33
N ALA A 120 16.45 -16.96 30.07
CA ALA A 120 16.95 -18.30 29.70
C ALA A 120 16.34 -18.83 28.38
N THR A 121 15.18 -18.32 27.95
CA THR A 121 14.54 -18.75 26.68
C THR A 121 14.93 -17.90 25.49
N ARG A 122 15.65 -16.80 25.68
CA ARG A 122 15.97 -15.82 24.61
C ARG A 122 17.22 -16.22 23.87
N LEU A 123 17.13 -16.27 22.54
CA LEU A 123 18.27 -16.53 21.65
C LEU A 123 18.94 -15.23 21.15
N VAL A 124 18.35 -14.06 21.39
CA VAL A 124 18.93 -12.75 21.08
C VAL A 124 18.66 -11.78 22.23
N THR A 125 19.52 -10.76 22.35
CA THR A 125 19.40 -9.76 23.42
C THR A 125 18.41 -8.67 23.05
N GLU A 126 17.50 -8.38 23.94
CA GLU A 126 16.56 -7.26 23.87
C GLU A 126 16.48 -6.62 25.27
N THR A 127 16.61 -5.30 25.32
CA THR A 127 16.76 -4.55 26.59
C THR A 127 15.56 -3.70 26.96
N ASN A 128 14.62 -3.50 26.03
CA ASN A 128 13.43 -2.70 26.28
C ASN A 128 12.21 -3.60 26.62
N GLU A 129 11.08 -2.98 26.95
CA GLU A 129 9.83 -3.64 27.34
C GLU A 129 9.26 -4.52 26.22
N SER A 130 8.36 -5.44 26.58
CA SER A 130 7.86 -6.44 25.62
C SER A 130 6.72 -5.90 24.74
N LEU A 131 5.71 -5.26 25.31
CA LEU A 131 4.42 -4.93 24.68
C LEU A 131 4.36 -3.48 24.18
N PRO A 132 3.97 -3.24 22.94
CA PRO A 132 3.78 -4.18 21.82
C PRO A 132 5.11 -4.52 21.12
N SER A 133 5.10 -5.55 20.25
CA SER A 133 6.28 -5.90 19.45
C SER A 133 6.59 -4.85 18.38
N GLY A 134 7.75 -4.20 18.51
CA GLY A 134 8.19 -3.18 17.55
C GLY A 134 8.49 -3.75 16.15
N HIS A 135 9.06 -4.98 16.05
CA HIS A 135 9.29 -5.68 14.80
C HIS A 135 7.96 -5.97 14.06
N ALA A 136 6.95 -6.48 14.78
CA ALA A 136 5.63 -6.75 14.23
C ALA A 136 4.95 -5.46 13.73
N THR A 137 5.00 -4.39 14.53
CA THR A 137 4.42 -3.08 14.17
C THR A 137 5.09 -2.50 12.94
N MET A 138 6.43 -2.42 12.93
CA MET A 138 7.18 -1.74 11.88
C MET A 138 7.16 -2.52 10.56
N SER A 139 7.26 -3.86 10.60
CA SER A 139 7.17 -4.68 9.38
C SER A 139 5.81 -4.50 8.71
N LEU A 140 4.71 -4.52 9.47
CA LEU A 140 3.36 -4.31 8.92
C LEU A 140 3.21 -2.90 8.34
N VAL A 141 3.60 -1.87 9.10
CA VAL A 141 3.38 -0.48 8.68
C VAL A 141 4.22 -0.12 7.46
N VAL A 142 5.51 -0.46 7.45
CA VAL A 142 6.40 -0.09 6.34
C VAL A 142 6.05 -0.87 5.07
N VAL A 143 5.90 -2.19 5.17
CA VAL A 143 5.55 -3.01 4.01
C VAL A 143 4.14 -2.67 3.51
N GLY A 144 3.17 -2.50 4.41
CA GLY A 144 1.82 -2.08 4.05
C GLY A 144 1.77 -0.70 3.41
N ALA A 145 2.56 0.28 3.90
CA ALA A 145 2.64 1.61 3.29
C ALA A 145 3.26 1.57 1.89
N LEU A 146 4.29 0.75 1.66
CA LEU A 146 4.87 0.54 0.33
C LEU A 146 3.87 -0.10 -0.63
N VAL A 147 3.08 -1.08 -0.16
CA VAL A 147 1.98 -1.66 -0.93
C VAL A 147 0.94 -0.59 -1.32
N VAL A 148 0.57 0.28 -0.39
CA VAL A 148 -0.37 1.39 -0.67
C VAL A 148 0.19 2.36 -1.71
N VAL A 149 1.48 2.70 -1.63
CA VAL A 149 2.16 3.59 -2.60
C VAL A 149 2.17 2.96 -4.00
N GLY A 150 2.54 1.70 -4.11
CA GLY A 150 2.64 1.01 -5.41
C GLY A 150 1.29 0.57 -6.00
N TRP A 151 0.20 0.59 -5.22
CA TRP A 151 -1.09 -0.03 -5.56
C TRP A 151 -1.63 0.29 -6.95
N HIS A 152 -1.54 1.54 -7.35
CA HIS A 152 -2.11 2.01 -8.63
C HIS A 152 -1.25 1.65 -9.85
N ALA A 153 0.02 1.34 -9.63
CA ALA A 153 0.95 0.95 -10.71
C ALA A 153 0.83 -0.55 -11.09
N TRP A 154 0.11 -1.36 -10.29
CA TRP A 154 0.12 -2.82 -10.45
C TRP A 154 -1.20 -3.35 -11.02
N GLY A 155 -1.10 -4.33 -11.91
CA GLY A 155 -2.22 -5.15 -12.36
C GLY A 155 -2.67 -6.14 -11.27
N VAL A 156 -3.83 -6.78 -11.48
CA VAL A 156 -4.46 -7.65 -10.47
C VAL A 156 -3.54 -8.80 -10.03
N ARG A 157 -2.88 -9.48 -10.95
CA ARG A 157 -1.95 -10.59 -10.62
C ARG A 157 -0.80 -10.12 -9.73
N THR A 158 -0.19 -8.98 -10.07
CA THR A 158 0.89 -8.37 -9.27
C THR A 158 0.39 -7.95 -7.90
N ARG A 159 -0.82 -7.37 -7.79
CA ARG A 159 -1.41 -7.02 -6.49
C ARG A 159 -1.58 -8.24 -5.59
N VAL A 160 -2.10 -9.35 -6.15
CA VAL A 160 -2.26 -10.60 -5.39
C VAL A 160 -0.90 -11.10 -4.92
N ALA A 161 0.09 -11.20 -5.81
CA ALA A 161 1.42 -11.68 -5.47
C ALA A 161 2.10 -10.80 -4.39
N VAL A 162 2.02 -9.47 -4.54
CA VAL A 162 2.59 -8.51 -3.57
C VAL A 162 1.87 -8.59 -2.23
N LEU A 163 0.54 -8.67 -2.20
CA LEU A 163 -0.21 -8.83 -0.95
C LEU A 163 0.14 -10.14 -0.25
N THR A 164 0.21 -11.25 -1.00
CA THR A 164 0.60 -12.55 -0.43
C THR A 164 2.02 -12.48 0.13
N GLY A 165 2.99 -11.98 -0.64
CA GLY A 165 4.38 -11.82 -0.18
C GLY A 165 4.51 -10.90 1.03
N ALA A 166 3.80 -9.75 1.03
CA ALA A 166 3.77 -8.82 2.15
C ALA A 166 3.18 -9.47 3.42
N THR A 167 2.08 -10.20 3.28
CA THR A 167 1.46 -10.90 4.41
C THR A 167 2.38 -11.98 4.96
N LEU A 168 2.95 -12.82 4.10
CA LEU A 168 3.90 -13.87 4.52
C LEU A 168 5.13 -13.27 5.22
N TRP A 169 5.65 -12.15 4.71
CA TRP A 169 6.77 -11.45 5.35
C TRP A 169 6.42 -10.96 6.75
N VAL A 170 5.28 -10.27 6.92
CA VAL A 170 4.83 -9.75 8.22
C VAL A 170 4.61 -10.88 9.22
N LEU A 171 3.99 -11.99 8.77
CA LEU A 171 3.80 -13.18 9.60
C LEU A 171 5.15 -13.83 9.97
N ALA A 172 6.06 -13.97 9.02
CA ALA A 172 7.39 -14.53 9.25
C ALA A 172 8.18 -13.70 10.28
N VAL A 173 8.22 -12.36 10.13
CA VAL A 173 8.88 -11.49 11.12
C VAL A 173 8.26 -11.66 12.50
N GLY A 174 6.93 -11.68 12.62
CA GLY A 174 6.25 -11.92 13.90
C GLY A 174 6.59 -13.28 14.50
N ALA A 175 6.55 -14.35 13.70
CA ALA A 175 6.88 -15.71 14.13
C ALA A 175 8.34 -15.81 14.62
N THR A 176 9.29 -15.11 13.98
CA THR A 176 10.69 -15.12 14.47
C THR A 176 10.82 -14.55 15.88
N ARG A 177 9.96 -13.59 16.26
CA ARG A 177 10.01 -13.01 17.63
C ARG A 177 9.58 -14.00 18.71
N LEU A 178 8.63 -14.87 18.37
CA LEU A 178 8.19 -15.98 19.22
C LEU A 178 9.26 -17.08 19.28
N TYR A 179 9.75 -17.49 18.12
CA TYR A 179 10.80 -18.50 17.99
C TYR A 179 12.07 -18.14 18.76
N LEU A 180 12.50 -16.87 18.66
CA LEU A 180 13.67 -16.37 19.38
C LEU A 180 13.42 -16.14 20.90
N GLY A 181 12.18 -16.32 21.37
CA GLY A 181 11.80 -16.23 22.77
C GLY A 181 11.87 -14.84 23.36
N VAL A 182 11.75 -13.78 22.54
CA VAL A 182 11.91 -12.39 22.98
C VAL A 182 10.61 -11.62 23.11
N HIS A 183 9.50 -12.17 22.62
CA HIS A 183 8.16 -11.62 22.74
C HIS A 183 7.13 -12.69 23.07
N TRP A 184 6.08 -12.30 23.74
CA TRP A 184 4.89 -13.08 23.93
C TRP A 184 4.02 -13.07 22.66
N PHE A 185 3.19 -14.09 22.49
CA PHE A 185 2.26 -14.17 21.35
C PHE A 185 1.34 -12.95 21.28
N SER A 186 0.79 -12.56 22.42
CA SER A 186 -0.06 -11.36 22.51
C SER A 186 0.67 -10.05 22.18
N ASP A 187 2.00 -9.94 22.43
CA ASP A 187 2.79 -8.76 22.02
C ASP A 187 2.86 -8.62 20.51
N VAL A 188 3.00 -9.73 19.79
CA VAL A 188 3.08 -9.75 18.32
C VAL A 188 1.73 -9.37 17.72
N LEU A 189 0.63 -9.98 18.24
CA LEU A 189 -0.73 -9.63 17.80
C LEU A 189 -1.05 -8.15 18.07
N ALA A 190 -0.70 -7.65 19.27
CA ALA A 190 -0.87 -6.25 19.60
C ALA A 190 -0.07 -5.33 18.66
N GLY A 191 1.17 -5.71 18.33
CA GLY A 191 2.00 -5.00 17.39
C GLY A 191 1.36 -4.89 15.99
N TRP A 192 0.79 -5.99 15.50
CA TRP A 192 0.07 -5.97 14.22
C TRP A 192 -1.20 -5.11 14.26
N LEU A 193 -2.00 -5.19 15.31
CA LEU A 193 -3.23 -4.39 15.44
C LEU A 193 -2.93 -2.89 15.58
N VAL A 194 -1.94 -2.53 16.40
CA VAL A 194 -1.47 -1.14 16.54
C VAL A 194 -0.98 -0.62 15.18
N GLY A 195 -0.15 -1.41 14.49
CA GLY A 195 0.36 -1.07 13.16
C GLY A 195 -0.76 -0.92 12.12
N ALA A 196 -1.72 -1.84 12.09
CA ALA A 196 -2.86 -1.81 11.17
C ALA A 196 -3.76 -0.59 11.44
N THR A 197 -4.03 -0.29 12.71
CA THR A 197 -4.81 0.90 13.11
C THR A 197 -4.12 2.18 12.62
N TRP A 198 -2.83 2.32 12.92
CA TRP A 198 -2.05 3.49 12.52
C TRP A 198 -1.96 3.65 11.01
N LEU A 199 -1.65 2.57 10.29
CA LEU A 199 -1.58 2.59 8.83
C LEU A 199 -2.93 2.98 8.22
N THR A 200 -4.04 2.45 8.75
CA THR A 200 -5.40 2.81 8.28
C THR A 200 -5.68 4.29 8.49
N VAL A 201 -5.31 4.87 9.63
CA VAL A 201 -5.41 6.32 9.88
C VAL A 201 -4.59 7.09 8.83
N CYS A 202 -3.35 6.71 8.58
CA CYS A 202 -2.50 7.36 7.58
C CYS A 202 -3.11 7.28 6.16
N VAL A 203 -3.67 6.14 5.79
CA VAL A 203 -4.35 5.95 4.50
C VAL A 203 -5.59 6.85 4.39
N LEU A 204 -6.38 6.98 5.46
CA LEU A 204 -7.52 7.89 5.50
C LEU A 204 -7.11 9.35 5.32
N VAL A 205 -6.13 9.80 6.10
CA VAL A 205 -5.58 11.16 5.98
C VAL A 205 -5.08 11.42 4.56
N ARG A 206 -4.34 10.47 3.97
CA ARG A 206 -3.87 10.58 2.58
C ARG A 206 -5.02 10.73 1.58
N ARG A 207 -6.14 10.02 1.78
CA ARG A 207 -7.32 10.08 0.89
C ARG A 207 -8.11 11.38 1.01
N THR A 208 -8.13 11.98 2.20
CA THR A 208 -8.82 13.25 2.45
C THR A 208 -7.97 14.48 2.11
N TRP A 209 -6.66 14.29 1.89
CA TRP A 209 -5.75 15.39 1.54
C TRP A 209 -6.12 15.96 0.17
N PRO A 210 -6.52 17.26 0.10
CA PRO A 210 -6.97 17.86 -1.15
C PRO A 210 -5.87 17.78 -2.22
N ALA A 211 -6.23 17.36 -3.41
CA ALA A 211 -5.37 17.53 -4.57
C ALA A 211 -5.12 19.04 -4.68
N ARG A 212 -3.86 19.50 -4.63
CA ARG A 212 -3.55 20.88 -4.95
C ARG A 212 -4.16 21.14 -6.32
N ALA A 213 -5.18 21.99 -6.38
CA ALA A 213 -5.61 22.58 -7.62
C ALA A 213 -4.34 23.21 -8.22
N THR A 214 -3.84 22.63 -9.29
CA THR A 214 -2.88 23.32 -10.14
C THR A 214 -3.65 24.53 -10.63
N SER A 215 -3.42 25.69 -10.02
CA SER A 215 -3.81 26.97 -10.61
C SER A 215 -3.15 27.00 -11.98
N ARG A 216 -3.91 26.59 -12.99
CA ARG A 216 -3.67 27.09 -14.34
C ARG A 216 -3.97 28.58 -14.21
N ALA A 217 -2.94 29.35 -13.92
CA ALA A 217 -2.91 30.74 -14.35
C ALA A 217 -2.99 30.67 -15.86
N GLY A 218 -4.22 30.78 -16.37
CA GLY A 218 -4.42 31.09 -17.77
C GLY A 218 -3.62 32.35 -18.06
N PRO A 219 -3.00 32.46 -19.23
CA PRO A 219 -2.32 33.70 -19.61
C PRO A 219 -3.34 34.82 -19.47
N ALA A 220 -2.99 35.84 -18.69
CA ALA A 220 -3.75 37.05 -18.57
C ALA A 220 -3.95 37.58 -19.99
N GLY A 221 -5.17 37.41 -20.52
CA GLY A 221 -5.56 37.97 -21.82
C GLY A 221 -5.41 39.47 -21.72
N GLY A 222 -4.38 40.00 -22.37
CA GLY A 222 -4.24 41.42 -22.64
C GLY A 222 -5.47 41.87 -23.39
N GLY A 223 -6.31 42.66 -22.75
CA GLY A 223 -7.43 43.31 -23.43
C GLY A 223 -6.92 44.23 -24.53
N PRO A 224 -7.54 44.24 -25.71
CA PRO A 224 -7.20 45.20 -26.75
C PRO A 224 -7.69 46.57 -26.32
N ALA A 225 -6.74 47.52 -26.28
CA ALA A 225 -6.99 48.95 -26.17
C ALA A 225 -8.03 49.40 -27.19
N GLY A 226 -8.92 50.29 -26.76
CA GLY A 226 -10.02 50.86 -27.51
C GLY A 226 -9.60 51.46 -28.85
N ARG A 227 -10.42 51.17 -29.86
CA ARG A 227 -10.46 51.92 -31.12
C ARG A 227 -11.87 52.44 -31.30
N ALA A 228 -11.93 53.77 -31.33
CA ALA A 228 -13.12 54.58 -31.58
C ALA A 228 -13.76 54.29 -32.97
N PRO A 229 -15.06 54.58 -33.16
CA PRO A 229 -15.77 54.25 -34.38
C PRO A 229 -15.52 55.29 -35.46
N ALA A 230 -15.09 54.88 -36.67
CA ALA A 230 -15.17 55.69 -37.88
C ALA A 230 -16.43 55.31 -38.62
N ARG A 231 -17.30 56.31 -38.75
CA ARG A 231 -18.41 56.35 -39.74
C ARG A 231 -17.86 56.28 -41.17
N SER A 232 -18.43 55.46 -42.04
CA SER A 232 -18.59 55.79 -43.46
C SER A 232 -19.81 55.05 -44.03
N VAL A 233 -20.52 55.90 -44.72
CA VAL A 233 -21.71 55.80 -45.48
C VAL A 233 -21.44 55.04 -46.80
N GLY A 234 -22.46 54.31 -47.30
CA GLY A 234 -22.65 54.22 -48.76
C GLY A 234 -22.62 52.82 -49.36
N GLY A 235 -23.77 52.37 -49.76
CA GLY A 235 -24.03 52.05 -51.16
C GLY A 235 -24.09 50.58 -51.55
N GLY A 236 -25.32 50.18 -51.92
CA GLY A 236 -25.56 49.40 -53.13
C GLY A 236 -25.92 47.95 -53.00
N PRO A 237 -27.09 47.55 -53.52
CA PRO A 237 -27.55 46.15 -53.50
C PRO A 237 -27.18 45.48 -54.83
N ALA A 238 -26.33 44.48 -54.78
CA ALA A 238 -26.21 43.46 -55.82
C ALA A 238 -25.35 42.31 -55.25
N ASP A 239 -25.98 41.26 -54.83
CA ASP A 239 -25.72 39.93 -55.31
C ASP A 239 -26.49 38.89 -54.46
N LEU A 240 -27.77 38.87 -54.67
CA LEU A 240 -28.59 37.68 -54.59
C LEU A 240 -28.31 36.94 -55.90
N LEU A 241 -27.62 35.84 -55.83
CA LEU A 241 -27.62 34.73 -56.77
C LEU A 241 -26.29 33.95 -56.66
N ARG A 242 -26.27 32.99 -55.83
CA ARG A 242 -25.63 31.69 -56.01
C ARG A 242 -25.94 30.83 -54.81
N ARG A 243 -27.19 30.44 -54.75
CA ARG A 243 -27.59 29.14 -54.25
C ARG A 243 -27.60 28.20 -55.44
N ASP A 244 -27.39 26.96 -55.15
CA ASP A 244 -27.62 25.78 -55.95
C ASP A 244 -26.45 25.29 -56.81
N ALA A 245 -26.04 24.21 -56.42
CA ALA A 245 -25.47 23.03 -57.10
C ALA A 245 -24.25 22.50 -56.33
N VAL A 246 -24.14 21.31 -55.88
CA VAL A 246 -24.72 20.04 -56.34
C VAL A 246 -24.43 19.02 -55.22
N ASP A 247 -25.47 18.45 -54.76
CA ASP A 247 -25.57 17.14 -54.21
C ASP A 247 -25.27 16.11 -55.31
N LEU A 248 -24.94 14.89 -54.93
CA LEU A 248 -24.84 13.69 -55.75
C LEU A 248 -23.45 13.14 -56.01
N ARG A 249 -23.16 12.10 -55.23
CA ARG A 249 -22.88 10.69 -55.65
C ARG A 249 -22.37 9.98 -54.44
N ALA A 250 -23.12 9.13 -53.76
CA ALA A 250 -23.88 7.90 -54.12
C ALA A 250 -22.98 6.75 -54.53
N ASP A 251 -23.03 5.75 -53.64
CA ASP A 251 -23.08 4.30 -53.88
C ASP A 251 -21.93 3.56 -54.57
N ALA A 252 -21.34 2.70 -53.85
CA ALA A 252 -21.15 1.23 -53.91
C ALA A 252 -21.07 0.59 -55.33
N PRO A 253 -20.71 -0.71 -55.55
CA PRO A 253 -20.40 -1.83 -54.63
C PRO A 253 -19.27 -2.76 -55.09
N ASP A 254 -19.08 -3.80 -54.27
CA ASP A 254 -18.57 -5.15 -54.47
C ASP A 254 -17.97 -5.64 -55.81
N ALA A 255 -16.88 -6.35 -55.71
CA ALA A 255 -16.64 -7.62 -56.43
C ALA A 255 -15.37 -8.32 -55.88
N ASP A 256 -15.53 -9.42 -55.19
CA ASP A 256 -15.27 -10.78 -55.63
C ASP A 256 -13.89 -11.09 -56.23
N GLY A 257 -13.26 -12.11 -55.73
CA GLY A 257 -12.18 -12.80 -56.39
C GLY A 257 -11.28 -13.53 -55.42
N GLU A 258 -11.73 -14.66 -54.96
CA GLU A 258 -11.29 -16.03 -55.39
C GLU A 258 -9.96 -16.50 -54.82
N HIS A 259 -10.11 -17.52 -54.02
CA HIS A 259 -9.19 -18.58 -53.63
C HIS A 259 -8.63 -19.31 -54.89
N PRO A 260 -7.45 -19.89 -54.89
CA PRO A 260 -7.40 -21.32 -54.56
C PRO A 260 -6.13 -21.79 -53.80
N ASP A 261 -6.39 -22.73 -52.92
CA ASP A 261 -5.91 -24.10 -52.84
C ASP A 261 -4.50 -24.45 -53.33
N ARG A 262 -3.79 -25.11 -52.47
CA ARG A 262 -3.00 -26.39 -52.62
C ARG A 262 -2.26 -26.61 -51.31
N ALA A 263 -2.63 -27.60 -50.53
CA ALA A 263 -2.54 -29.07 -50.71
C ALA A 263 -1.09 -29.59 -50.66
N ASP A 264 -0.94 -30.51 -49.71
CA ASP A 264 -0.07 -31.67 -49.68
C ASP A 264 1.43 -31.43 -49.46
N ASP A 265 2.04 -32.04 -48.48
CA ASP A 265 2.50 -33.46 -48.40
C ASP A 265 3.20 -33.66 -47.06
N VAL A 266 2.76 -34.55 -46.21
CA VAL A 266 3.14 -35.97 -46.05
C VAL A 266 4.62 -36.19 -45.66
N ASP A 267 4.69 -36.89 -44.58
CA ASP A 267 5.64 -37.99 -44.25
C ASP A 267 6.89 -37.60 -43.43
N ASP A 268 7.08 -38.20 -42.41
CA ASP A 268 7.36 -39.58 -41.96
C ASP A 268 8.64 -39.67 -41.13
N ARG A 269 8.51 -40.48 -40.10
CA ARG A 269 9.56 -41.24 -39.41
C ARG A 269 10.61 -40.46 -38.56
N GLY A 270 10.87 -40.80 -37.40
CA GLY A 270 10.78 -42.07 -36.70
C GLY A 270 11.85 -42.13 -35.63
N THR A 271 11.47 -42.76 -34.59
CA THR A 271 12.27 -43.61 -33.70
C THR A 271 13.60 -43.11 -33.10
N GLY A 272 13.65 -43.16 -31.83
CA GLY A 272 14.70 -44.00 -31.30
C GLY A 272 15.54 -43.43 -30.14
N ARG A 273 15.26 -43.96 -29.02
CA ARG A 273 16.03 -44.18 -27.78
C ARG A 273 15.88 -43.17 -26.66
#